data_a74eba4305a359a4b5bda8e9edeceee1
#
_entry.id   a74eba4305a359a4b5bda8e9edeceee1
#
_cell.length_a   1.000
_cell.length_b   1.000
_cell.length_c   1.000
_cell.angle_alpha   90.00
_cell.angle_beta   90.00
_cell.angle_gamma   90.00
#
_symmetry.space_group_name_H-M   'P 1'
#
loop_
_entity.id
_entity.type
_entity.pdbx_description
1 polymer ?
#
loop_
_entity_poly.entity_id
_entity_poly.type
_entity_poly.pdbx_seq_one_letter_code
_entity_poly.pdbx_strand_id
1 'polypeptide(L)'
;MTKPATPRQARSPFARTLPALAVAAVMAGCSLTPTYERPAAPVAADWPAPAPAAPASATRSASELPWADFVGDASLRELIRLALVNNRDLRVAVLNIEQARATWQIRRADQFPTVNLGATGAVQPKTDGSGTNSAYTAGLSFTSWELDLFGRVASLKDAALAQYLASEESRRAVQASLIAAVANTWLNLQTNDELLAITQSTLKTREDSLRLTRLRLDNGASSALDVRQAESLTAGALAALQQQQL
;
A
#
# COMPACT_ATOMS: atom_id res chain seq x y z
N MET A 1 81.70 -32.76 -35.21
CA MET A 1 80.56 -31.94 -35.66
C MET A 1 79.60 -31.85 -34.50
N THR A 2 79.70 -30.79 -33.69
CA THR A 2 78.89 -30.53 -32.51
C THR A 2 77.71 -29.59 -32.90
N LYS A 3 76.49 -30.01 -32.72
CA LYS A 3 75.26 -29.28 -33.02
C LYS A 3 75.01 -28.25 -31.93
N PRO A 4 74.77 -26.96 -32.21
CA PRO A 4 74.52 -25.96 -31.20
C PRO A 4 73.14 -26.11 -30.57
N ALA A 5 73.07 -26.04 -29.24
CA ALA A 5 71.82 -26.09 -28.44
C ALA A 5 71.11 -24.73 -28.55
N THR A 6 69.85 -24.75 -28.97
CA THR A 6 68.97 -23.59 -28.99
C THR A 6 68.55 -23.16 -27.56
N PRO A 7 68.64 -21.84 -27.17
CA PRO A 7 68.22 -21.41 -25.85
C PRO A 7 66.73 -21.50 -25.69
N ARG A 8 66.28 -22.18 -24.63
CA ARG A 8 64.89 -22.17 -24.17
C ARG A 8 64.53 -20.78 -23.63
N GLN A 9 63.77 -20.04 -24.38
CA GLN A 9 63.21 -18.78 -23.85
C GLN A 9 62.25 -19.10 -22.70
N ALA A 10 62.62 -18.69 -21.50
CA ALA A 10 61.77 -18.70 -20.31
C ALA A 10 60.63 -17.68 -20.53
N ARG A 11 59.45 -18.15 -20.86
CA ARG A 11 58.26 -17.33 -20.92
C ARG A 11 57.93 -16.83 -19.51
N SER A 12 58.04 -15.52 -19.29
CA SER A 12 57.77 -14.85 -18.02
C SER A 12 56.31 -15.16 -17.55
N PRO A 13 56.08 -15.47 -16.27
CA PRO A 13 54.77 -15.75 -15.74
C PRO A 13 53.79 -14.58 -15.90
N PHE A 14 54.29 -13.35 -15.99
CA PHE A 14 53.52 -12.12 -16.26
C PHE A 14 52.77 -12.09 -17.55
N ALA A 15 53.23 -12.79 -18.60
CA ALA A 15 52.55 -12.83 -19.89
C ALA A 15 51.24 -13.70 -19.89
N ARG A 16 51.06 -14.53 -18.88
CA ARG A 16 49.86 -15.40 -18.70
C ARG A 16 48.81 -14.81 -17.80
N THR A 17 49.18 -13.87 -16.92
CA THR A 17 48.26 -13.24 -15.94
C THR A 17 47.48 -12.07 -16.53
N LEU A 18 48.06 -11.36 -17.52
CA LEU A 18 47.38 -10.26 -18.21
C LEU A 18 46.08 -10.64 -18.94
N PRO A 19 46.01 -11.72 -19.74
CA PRO A 19 44.77 -12.12 -20.37
C PRO A 19 43.75 -12.65 -19.39
N ALA A 20 44.17 -13.30 -18.27
CA ALA A 20 43.27 -13.75 -17.22
C ALA A 20 42.64 -12.56 -16.46
N LEU A 21 43.38 -11.50 -16.19
CA LEU A 21 42.87 -10.27 -15.57
C LEU A 21 41.90 -9.52 -16.52
N ALA A 22 42.18 -9.49 -17.82
CA ALA A 22 41.32 -8.87 -18.84
C ALA A 22 39.98 -9.62 -18.95
N VAL A 23 40.00 -10.96 -18.93
CA VAL A 23 38.78 -11.78 -18.94
C VAL A 23 37.99 -11.60 -17.64
N ALA A 24 38.64 -11.52 -16.48
CA ALA A 24 37.97 -11.26 -15.20
C ALA A 24 37.35 -9.84 -15.14
N ALA A 25 37.99 -8.83 -15.75
CA ALA A 25 37.45 -7.48 -15.83
C ALA A 25 36.23 -7.37 -16.77
N VAL A 26 36.21 -8.15 -17.86
CA VAL A 26 35.05 -8.25 -18.78
C VAL A 26 33.89 -9.01 -18.15
N MET A 27 34.17 -9.98 -17.26
CA MET A 27 33.16 -10.76 -16.53
C MET A 27 32.63 -10.02 -15.29
N ALA A 28 33.25 -8.94 -14.83
CA ALA A 28 32.66 -8.01 -13.87
C ALA A 28 31.57 -7.17 -14.58
N GLY A 29 30.48 -7.85 -14.95
CA GLY A 29 29.43 -7.41 -15.85
C GLY A 29 29.01 -5.97 -15.61
N CYS A 30 29.06 -5.16 -16.65
CA CYS A 30 28.48 -3.82 -16.65
C CYS A 30 26.97 -3.96 -16.51
N SER A 31 26.46 -3.89 -15.27
CA SER A 31 25.02 -3.66 -15.07
C SER A 31 24.70 -2.28 -15.65
N LEU A 32 23.86 -2.24 -16.69
CA LEU A 32 23.36 -1.00 -17.28
C LEU A 32 22.24 -0.37 -16.45
N THR A 33 21.86 -1.01 -15.35
CA THR A 33 20.82 -0.50 -14.44
C THR A 33 21.41 0.59 -13.57
N PRO A 34 20.88 1.84 -13.61
CA PRO A 34 21.34 2.91 -12.74
C PRO A 34 21.05 2.59 -11.27
N THR A 35 21.97 2.98 -10.40
CA THR A 35 21.75 2.90 -8.94
C THR A 35 20.59 3.83 -8.57
N TYR A 36 19.58 3.28 -7.92
CA TYR A 36 18.47 4.08 -7.42
C TYR A 36 18.91 4.91 -6.21
N GLU A 37 18.82 6.22 -6.33
CA GLU A 37 18.97 7.17 -5.23
C GLU A 37 17.61 7.80 -4.93
N ARG A 38 17.19 7.75 -3.67
CA ARG A 38 15.93 8.35 -3.26
C ARG A 38 16.04 9.88 -3.35
N PRO A 39 15.21 10.56 -4.15
CA PRO A 39 15.20 12.01 -4.20
C PRO A 39 14.90 12.62 -2.83
N ALA A 40 15.51 13.77 -2.53
CA ALA A 40 15.16 14.53 -1.33
C ALA A 40 13.67 14.91 -1.37
N ALA A 41 13.00 14.83 -0.23
CA ALA A 41 11.60 15.22 -0.15
C ALA A 41 11.45 16.72 -0.52
N PRO A 42 10.47 17.10 -1.37
CA PRO A 42 10.27 18.50 -1.79
C PRO A 42 9.59 19.35 -0.71
N VAL A 43 9.81 19.01 0.54
CA VAL A 43 9.24 19.71 1.73
C VAL A 43 10.37 20.07 2.68
N ALA A 44 10.19 21.14 3.46
CA ALA A 44 11.13 21.53 4.49
C ALA A 44 11.32 20.38 5.49
N ALA A 45 12.56 20.19 5.97
CA ALA A 45 12.86 19.15 6.95
C ALA A 45 12.18 19.40 8.30
N ASP A 46 11.99 20.66 8.65
CA ASP A 46 11.35 21.08 9.90
C ASP A 46 10.11 21.92 9.62
N TRP A 47 9.11 21.79 10.47
CA TRP A 47 7.98 22.70 10.50
C TRP A 47 8.46 24.11 10.92
N PRO A 48 7.87 25.20 10.36
CA PRO A 48 8.13 26.53 10.87
C PRO A 48 7.90 26.52 12.39
N ALA A 49 8.95 26.83 13.16
CA ALA A 49 8.82 26.84 14.60
C ALA A 49 7.72 27.82 15.02
N PRO A 50 6.68 27.40 15.76
CA PRO A 50 5.81 28.34 16.42
C PRO A 50 6.66 29.15 17.38
N ALA A 51 6.32 30.46 17.58
CA ALA A 51 6.97 31.32 18.56
C ALA A 51 7.12 30.57 19.91
N PRO A 52 8.14 30.88 20.74
CA PRO A 52 8.62 30.02 21.80
C PRO A 52 7.51 29.60 22.75
N ALA A 53 6.94 28.47 22.52
CA ALA A 53 6.07 27.74 23.42
C ALA A 53 6.89 26.66 24.09
N ALA A 54 6.67 26.45 25.36
CA ALA A 54 7.27 25.56 26.32
C ALA A 54 8.12 24.39 25.79
N PRO A 55 9.17 23.93 26.52
CA PRO A 55 10.08 22.89 26.06
C PRO A 55 9.27 21.67 25.62
N ALA A 56 9.29 21.41 24.31
CA ALA A 56 8.66 20.24 23.74
C ALA A 56 9.43 19.00 24.24
N SER A 57 8.88 18.33 25.22
CA SER A 57 9.30 16.98 25.63
C SER A 57 8.86 15.91 24.62
N ALA A 58 8.63 16.28 23.38
CA ALA A 58 8.27 15.34 22.32
C ALA A 58 9.54 14.65 21.79
N THR A 59 9.93 13.58 22.42
CA THR A 59 11.08 12.75 22.06
C THR A 59 10.81 11.86 20.83
N ARG A 60 9.61 11.82 20.31
CA ARG A 60 9.23 11.01 19.14
C ARG A 60 8.45 11.84 18.10
N SER A 61 8.78 11.66 16.83
CA SER A 61 7.98 12.18 15.72
C SER A 61 6.59 11.57 15.73
N ALA A 62 5.57 12.35 15.36
CA ALA A 62 4.19 11.84 15.24
C ALA A 62 4.09 10.66 14.24
N SER A 63 4.97 10.58 13.26
CA SER A 63 5.07 9.46 12.31
C SER A 63 5.56 8.15 12.93
N GLU A 64 6.21 8.22 14.10
CA GLU A 64 6.74 7.06 14.82
C GLU A 64 5.79 6.57 15.93
N LEU A 65 4.74 7.34 16.22
CA LEU A 65 3.76 6.97 17.24
C LEU A 65 2.83 5.87 16.70
N PRO A 66 2.61 4.78 17.47
CA PRO A 66 1.56 3.83 17.16
C PRO A 66 0.19 4.55 17.16
N TRP A 67 -0.66 4.22 16.19
CA TRP A 67 -1.98 4.84 16.09
C TRP A 67 -2.79 4.73 17.38
N ALA A 68 -2.63 3.63 18.13
CA ALA A 68 -3.34 3.39 19.39
C ALA A 68 -2.96 4.39 20.50
N ASP A 69 -1.74 4.93 20.47
CA ASP A 69 -1.26 5.93 21.42
C ASP A 69 -1.71 7.34 21.01
N PHE A 70 -1.94 7.54 19.69
CA PHE A 70 -2.44 8.80 19.14
C PHE A 70 -3.93 9.02 19.43
N VAL A 71 -4.74 7.94 19.45
CA VAL A 71 -6.19 8.01 19.69
C VAL A 71 -6.48 7.97 21.18
N GLY A 72 -6.94 9.07 21.75
CA GLY A 72 -7.27 9.19 23.20
C GLY A 72 -8.58 8.48 23.60
N ASP A 73 -9.59 8.46 22.71
CA ASP A 73 -10.91 7.88 22.97
C ASP A 73 -10.86 6.34 22.94
N ALA A 74 -11.33 5.70 24.00
CA ALA A 74 -11.35 4.24 24.13
C ALA A 74 -12.34 3.57 23.17
N SER A 75 -13.51 4.19 22.93
CA SER A 75 -14.55 3.68 22.04
C SER A 75 -14.08 3.74 20.60
N LEU A 76 -13.46 4.86 20.20
CA LEU A 76 -12.86 5.01 18.87
C LEU A 76 -11.71 4.01 18.63
N ARG A 77 -10.85 3.79 19.65
CA ARG A 77 -9.79 2.77 19.54
C ARG A 77 -10.35 1.37 19.31
N GLU A 78 -11.44 1.02 19.97
CA GLU A 78 -12.07 -0.29 19.78
C GLU A 78 -12.71 -0.42 18.38
N LEU A 79 -13.38 0.63 17.90
CA LEU A 79 -13.92 0.66 16.53
C LEU A 79 -12.83 0.53 15.48
N ILE A 80 -11.70 1.24 15.64
CA ILE A 80 -10.56 1.11 14.73
C ILE A 80 -10.02 -0.32 14.76
N ARG A 81 -9.87 -0.93 15.95
CA ARG A 81 -9.39 -2.31 16.07
C ARG A 81 -10.33 -3.28 15.35
N LEU A 82 -11.64 -3.13 15.53
CA LEU A 82 -12.65 -3.94 14.86
C LEU A 82 -12.59 -3.76 13.34
N ALA A 83 -12.43 -2.53 12.86
CA ALA A 83 -12.28 -2.23 11.43
C ALA A 83 -11.02 -2.88 10.85
N LEU A 84 -9.87 -2.77 11.53
CA LEU A 84 -8.61 -3.37 11.08
C LEU A 84 -8.66 -4.89 10.97
N VAL A 85 -9.42 -5.55 11.83
CA VAL A 85 -9.57 -7.02 11.81
C VAL A 85 -10.54 -7.47 10.71
N ASN A 86 -11.63 -6.73 10.48
CA ASN A 86 -12.72 -7.18 9.62
C ASN A 86 -12.75 -6.54 8.23
N ASN A 87 -11.96 -5.50 7.98
CA ASN A 87 -11.99 -4.82 6.69
C ASN A 87 -11.47 -5.72 5.57
N ARG A 88 -12.28 -5.86 4.51
CA ARG A 88 -11.97 -6.72 3.36
C ARG A 88 -10.93 -6.10 2.44
N ASP A 89 -10.90 -4.78 2.30
CA ASP A 89 -9.94 -4.09 1.43
C ASP A 89 -8.51 -4.20 2.00
N LEU A 90 -8.38 -4.12 3.34
CA LEU A 90 -7.11 -4.38 3.99
C LEU A 90 -6.66 -5.84 3.77
N ARG A 91 -7.58 -6.79 3.78
CA ARG A 91 -7.29 -8.20 3.47
C ARG A 91 -6.84 -8.38 2.02
N VAL A 92 -7.50 -7.69 1.07
CA VAL A 92 -7.07 -7.67 -0.34
C VAL A 92 -5.67 -7.09 -0.48
N ALA A 93 -5.35 -6.01 0.24
CA ALA A 93 -4.00 -5.43 0.24
C ALA A 93 -2.94 -6.44 0.73
N VAL A 94 -3.24 -7.26 1.75
CA VAL A 94 -2.36 -8.33 2.22
C VAL A 94 -2.18 -9.42 1.15
N LEU A 95 -3.25 -9.83 0.49
CA LEU A 95 -3.17 -10.83 -0.59
C LEU A 95 -2.38 -10.32 -1.80
N ASN A 96 -2.45 -9.03 -2.11
CA ASN A 96 -1.63 -8.41 -3.15
C ASN A 96 -0.13 -8.47 -2.83
N ILE A 97 0.26 -8.41 -1.56
CA ILE A 97 1.65 -8.63 -1.14
C ILE A 97 2.09 -10.06 -1.47
N GLU A 98 1.27 -11.06 -1.16
CA GLU A 98 1.58 -12.46 -1.46
C GLU A 98 1.70 -12.70 -2.98
N GLN A 99 0.83 -12.08 -3.78
CA GLN A 99 0.91 -12.12 -5.24
C GLN A 99 2.20 -11.49 -5.76
N ALA A 100 2.56 -10.30 -5.27
CA ALA A 100 3.79 -9.62 -5.66
C ALA A 100 5.03 -10.43 -5.26
N ARG A 101 5.02 -11.04 -4.06
CA ARG A 101 6.06 -11.94 -3.57
C ARG A 101 6.21 -13.17 -4.47
N ALA A 102 5.10 -13.80 -4.86
CA ALA A 102 5.13 -14.94 -5.78
C ALA A 102 5.71 -14.55 -7.14
N THR A 103 5.34 -13.38 -7.67
CA THR A 103 5.89 -12.84 -8.92
C THR A 103 7.40 -12.62 -8.82
N TRP A 104 7.89 -12.05 -7.71
CA TRP A 104 9.31 -11.90 -7.47
C TRP A 104 10.03 -13.24 -7.40
N GLN A 105 9.44 -14.25 -6.74
CA GLN A 105 10.03 -15.62 -6.68
C GLN A 105 10.14 -16.26 -8.06
N ILE A 106 9.13 -16.06 -8.95
CA ILE A 106 9.18 -16.50 -10.34
C ILE A 106 10.35 -15.84 -11.06
N ARG A 107 10.49 -14.51 -10.97
CA ARG A 107 11.62 -13.78 -11.59
C ARG A 107 12.98 -14.19 -11.03
N ARG A 108 13.04 -14.56 -9.76
CA ARG A 108 14.24 -15.12 -9.16
C ARG A 108 14.56 -16.51 -9.72
N ALA A 109 13.55 -17.33 -9.99
CA ALA A 109 13.73 -18.66 -10.57
C ALA A 109 14.22 -18.57 -12.02
N ASP A 110 13.86 -17.54 -12.80
CA ASP A 110 14.34 -17.32 -14.18
C ASP A 110 15.88 -17.20 -14.28
N GLN A 111 16.57 -16.96 -13.15
CA GLN A 111 18.05 -16.96 -13.09
C GLN A 111 18.66 -18.37 -13.18
N PHE A 112 17.86 -19.43 -13.08
CA PHE A 112 18.30 -20.81 -13.08
C PHE A 112 17.64 -21.58 -14.23
N PRO A 113 18.34 -22.60 -14.80
CA PRO A 113 17.74 -23.46 -15.82
C PRO A 113 16.60 -24.30 -15.22
N THR A 114 15.49 -24.40 -15.96
CA THR A 114 14.37 -25.27 -15.58
C THR A 114 14.59 -26.68 -16.10
N VAL A 115 14.53 -27.65 -15.19
CA VAL A 115 14.60 -29.07 -15.48
C VAL A 115 13.20 -29.66 -15.41
N ASN A 116 12.74 -30.26 -16.52
CA ASN A 116 11.44 -30.91 -16.57
C ASN A 116 11.62 -32.44 -16.69
N LEU A 117 10.81 -33.18 -15.97
CA LEU A 117 10.63 -34.63 -16.15
C LEU A 117 9.34 -34.81 -16.95
N GLY A 118 9.46 -35.46 -18.11
CA GLY A 118 8.32 -35.73 -18.97
C GLY A 118 8.22 -37.21 -19.27
N ALA A 119 6.99 -37.74 -19.35
CA ALA A 119 6.68 -39.05 -19.89
C ALA A 119 5.54 -38.86 -20.91
N THR A 120 5.74 -39.38 -22.11
CA THR A 120 4.74 -39.36 -23.18
C THR A 120 4.49 -40.78 -23.65
N GLY A 121 3.21 -41.10 -23.92
CA GLY A 121 2.80 -42.34 -24.55
C GLY A 121 1.96 -42.08 -25.79
N ALA A 122 2.30 -42.68 -26.89
CA ALA A 122 1.54 -42.63 -28.11
C ALA A 122 1.12 -44.03 -28.51
N VAL A 123 -0.15 -44.22 -28.82
CA VAL A 123 -0.70 -45.46 -29.34
C VAL A 123 -1.33 -45.14 -30.70
N GLN A 124 -0.81 -45.77 -31.76
CA GLN A 124 -1.27 -45.57 -33.13
C GLN A 124 -1.71 -46.87 -33.76
N PRO A 125 -2.79 -46.97 -34.51
CA PRO A 125 -3.15 -48.13 -35.31
C PRO A 125 -2.03 -48.44 -36.33
N LYS A 126 -1.69 -49.71 -36.50
CA LYS A 126 -0.81 -50.08 -37.61
C LYS A 126 -1.50 -49.90 -38.94
N THR A 127 -0.74 -49.47 -39.94
CA THR A 127 -1.23 -49.23 -41.31
C THR A 127 -1.73 -50.50 -42.02
N ASP A 128 -1.33 -51.69 -41.58
CA ASP A 128 -1.78 -53.00 -42.09
C ASP A 128 -3.04 -53.54 -41.39
N GLY A 129 -3.60 -52.80 -40.42
CA GLY A 129 -4.80 -53.22 -39.68
C GLY A 129 -4.56 -54.32 -38.64
N SER A 130 -3.29 -54.80 -38.41
CA SER A 130 -2.95 -55.90 -37.55
C SER A 130 -2.86 -55.59 -36.05
N GLY A 131 -3.31 -54.39 -35.62
CA GLY A 131 -3.26 -54.00 -34.23
C GLY A 131 -2.75 -52.56 -34.01
N THR A 132 -2.17 -52.29 -32.83
CA THR A 132 -1.67 -50.98 -32.45
C THR A 132 -0.15 -51.00 -32.25
N ASN A 133 0.49 -49.88 -32.55
CA ASN A 133 1.89 -49.64 -32.21
C ASN A 133 1.91 -48.63 -31.03
N SER A 134 2.59 -49.03 -29.97
CA SER A 134 2.70 -48.20 -28.75
C SER A 134 4.16 -47.75 -28.57
N ALA A 135 4.35 -46.46 -28.42
CA ALA A 135 5.63 -45.86 -28.11
C ALA A 135 5.54 -45.08 -26.81
N TYR A 136 6.42 -45.40 -25.86
CA TYR A 136 6.51 -44.70 -24.58
C TYR A 136 7.90 -44.07 -24.48
N THR A 137 7.95 -42.79 -24.16
CA THR A 137 9.21 -42.06 -23.94
C THR A 137 9.16 -41.40 -22.59
N ALA A 138 10.18 -41.61 -21.78
CA ALA A 138 10.38 -40.89 -20.52
C ALA A 138 11.77 -40.29 -20.53
N GLY A 139 11.87 -39.03 -20.06
CA GLY A 139 13.15 -38.36 -20.05
C GLY A 139 13.14 -37.04 -19.29
N LEU A 140 14.35 -36.55 -19.03
CA LEU A 140 14.59 -35.19 -18.52
C LEU A 140 14.81 -34.26 -19.71
N SER A 141 14.17 -33.10 -19.65
CA SER A 141 14.36 -32.04 -20.64
C SER A 141 14.74 -30.74 -19.94
N PHE A 142 15.64 -30.01 -20.57
CA PHE A 142 15.98 -28.65 -20.15
C PHE A 142 15.27 -27.68 -21.08
N THR A 143 14.54 -26.73 -20.51
CA THR A 143 14.04 -25.57 -21.28
C THR A 143 15.19 -24.64 -21.63
N SER A 144 15.02 -23.88 -22.72
CA SER A 144 15.99 -22.84 -23.07
C SER A 144 16.18 -21.88 -21.89
N TRP A 145 17.43 -21.74 -21.46
CA TRP A 145 17.83 -20.83 -20.40
C TRP A 145 18.78 -19.79 -20.96
N GLU A 146 18.59 -18.54 -20.55
CA GLU A 146 19.40 -17.41 -20.98
C GLU A 146 20.52 -17.16 -19.99
N LEU A 147 21.76 -17.18 -20.47
CA LEU A 147 22.91 -16.75 -19.68
C LEU A 147 22.92 -15.23 -19.58
N ASP A 148 22.71 -14.71 -18.37
CA ASP A 148 22.57 -13.26 -18.12
C ASP A 148 23.93 -12.55 -18.07
N LEU A 149 24.50 -12.27 -19.25
CA LEU A 149 25.79 -11.60 -19.40
C LEU A 149 25.71 -10.07 -19.14
N PHE A 150 24.55 -9.48 -19.35
CA PHE A 150 24.34 -8.03 -19.26
C PHE A 150 23.40 -7.60 -18.13
N GLY A 151 23.01 -8.50 -17.26
CA GLY A 151 22.16 -8.20 -16.10
C GLY A 151 20.69 -7.97 -16.42
N ARG A 152 20.18 -8.39 -17.59
CA ARG A 152 18.76 -8.22 -17.97
C ARG A 152 17.84 -9.00 -17.02
N VAL A 153 18.11 -10.26 -16.78
CA VAL A 153 17.30 -11.13 -15.88
C VAL A 153 17.45 -10.67 -14.44
N ALA A 154 18.67 -10.30 -14.02
CA ALA A 154 18.94 -9.73 -12.72
C ALA A 154 18.14 -8.43 -12.48
N SER A 155 18.12 -7.53 -13.47
CA SER A 155 17.35 -6.27 -13.40
C SER A 155 15.83 -6.50 -13.32
N LEU A 156 15.31 -7.51 -14.06
CA LEU A 156 13.88 -7.88 -13.98
C LEU A 156 13.51 -8.45 -12.61
N LYS A 157 14.40 -9.25 -11.99
CA LYS A 157 14.22 -9.72 -10.61
C LYS A 157 14.22 -8.56 -9.61
N ASP A 158 15.13 -7.60 -9.76
CA ASP A 158 15.24 -6.44 -8.88
C ASP A 158 14.05 -5.49 -9.06
N ALA A 159 13.53 -5.32 -10.27
CA ALA A 159 12.28 -4.61 -10.53
C ALA A 159 11.07 -5.30 -9.84
N ALA A 160 10.99 -6.63 -9.90
CA ALA A 160 9.94 -7.38 -9.22
C ALA A 160 10.09 -7.31 -7.68
N LEU A 161 11.33 -7.25 -7.16
CA LEU A 161 11.59 -7.02 -5.74
C LEU A 161 11.10 -5.62 -5.31
N ALA A 162 11.42 -4.59 -6.10
CA ALA A 162 10.94 -3.23 -5.83
C ALA A 162 9.41 -3.15 -5.82
N GLN A 163 8.73 -3.87 -6.74
CA GLN A 163 7.27 -3.95 -6.77
C GLN A 163 6.70 -4.68 -5.55
N TYR A 164 7.37 -5.74 -5.09
CA TYR A 164 6.99 -6.43 -3.84
C TYR A 164 7.10 -5.48 -2.63
N LEU A 165 8.22 -4.77 -2.49
CA LEU A 165 8.40 -3.78 -1.40
C LEU A 165 7.39 -2.63 -1.49
N ALA A 166 7.07 -2.16 -2.70
CA ALA A 166 6.04 -1.14 -2.92
C ALA A 166 4.65 -1.61 -2.47
N SER A 167 4.32 -2.91 -2.64
CA SER A 167 3.06 -3.47 -2.17
C SER A 167 2.95 -3.51 -0.64
N GLU A 168 4.05 -3.70 0.07
CA GLU A 168 4.10 -3.62 1.54
C GLU A 168 3.81 -2.19 2.04
N GLU A 169 4.39 -1.17 1.39
CA GLU A 169 4.10 0.23 1.70
C GLU A 169 2.65 0.61 1.33
N SER A 170 2.13 0.08 0.22
CA SER A 170 0.73 0.26 -0.17
C SER A 170 -0.23 -0.26 0.91
N ARG A 171 0.06 -1.44 1.51
CA ARG A 171 -0.74 -1.95 2.64
C ARG A 171 -0.72 -0.99 3.84
N ARG A 172 0.43 -0.40 4.15
CA ARG A 172 0.53 0.60 5.24
C ARG A 172 -0.32 1.83 4.94
N ALA A 173 -0.32 2.29 3.69
CA ALA A 173 -1.15 3.40 3.26
C ALA A 173 -2.66 3.08 3.36
N VAL A 174 -3.08 1.88 2.95
CA VAL A 174 -4.47 1.40 3.10
C VAL A 174 -4.85 1.33 4.58
N GLN A 175 -3.98 0.82 5.44
CA GLN A 175 -4.21 0.79 6.89
C GLN A 175 -4.40 2.19 7.47
N ALA A 176 -3.53 3.13 7.12
CA ALA A 176 -3.62 4.51 7.59
C ALA A 176 -4.90 5.21 7.11
N SER A 177 -5.28 5.03 5.83
CA SER A 177 -6.51 5.59 5.28
C SER A 177 -7.77 5.00 5.94
N LEU A 178 -7.78 3.71 6.26
CA LEU A 178 -8.88 3.08 6.99
C LEU A 178 -9.03 3.66 8.40
N ILE A 179 -7.92 3.82 9.13
CA ILE A 179 -7.93 4.45 10.47
C ILE A 179 -8.49 5.87 10.38
N ALA A 180 -8.02 6.67 9.42
CA ALA A 180 -8.49 8.03 9.21
C ALA A 180 -9.98 8.09 8.85
N ALA A 181 -10.45 7.17 7.99
CA ALA A 181 -11.87 7.10 7.62
C ALA A 181 -12.76 6.78 8.81
N VAL A 182 -12.39 5.79 9.63
CA VAL A 182 -13.15 5.45 10.86
C VAL A 182 -13.15 6.62 11.85
N ALA A 183 -11.99 7.26 12.07
CA ALA A 183 -11.88 8.41 12.96
C ALA A 183 -12.74 9.60 12.50
N ASN A 184 -12.70 9.94 11.22
CA ASN A 184 -13.50 11.03 10.65
C ASN A 184 -15.01 10.73 10.77
N THR A 185 -15.41 9.48 10.49
CA THR A 185 -16.82 9.09 10.63
C THR A 185 -17.29 9.16 12.09
N TRP A 186 -16.45 8.75 13.03
CA TRP A 186 -16.74 8.86 14.46
C TRP A 186 -16.91 10.33 14.91
N LEU A 187 -15.98 11.20 14.51
CA LEU A 187 -16.05 12.63 14.84
C LEU A 187 -17.29 13.31 14.21
N ASN A 188 -17.64 12.94 12.98
CA ASN A 188 -18.86 13.39 12.34
C ASN A 188 -20.11 12.93 13.08
N LEU A 189 -20.14 11.69 13.56
CA LEU A 189 -21.24 11.18 14.37
C LEU A 189 -21.41 11.98 15.65
N GLN A 190 -20.33 12.22 16.41
CA GLN A 190 -20.37 13.03 17.62
C GLN A 190 -20.85 14.46 17.35
N THR A 191 -20.35 15.06 16.27
CA THR A 191 -20.80 16.41 15.87
C THR A 191 -22.29 16.46 15.53
N ASN A 192 -22.79 15.45 14.83
CA ASN A 192 -24.23 15.35 14.51
C ASN A 192 -25.09 15.11 15.75
N ASP A 193 -24.64 14.30 16.71
CA ASP A 193 -25.35 14.09 17.99
C ASP A 193 -25.43 15.40 18.80
N GLU A 194 -24.36 16.17 18.88
CA GLU A 194 -24.35 17.47 19.53
C GLU A 194 -25.28 18.48 18.82
N LEU A 195 -25.21 18.51 17.47
CA LEU A 195 -26.06 19.38 16.67
C LEU A 195 -27.55 19.04 16.82
N LEU A 196 -27.89 17.75 16.90
CA LEU A 196 -29.24 17.28 17.19
C LEU A 196 -29.72 17.79 18.55
N ALA A 197 -28.90 17.67 19.59
CA ALA A 197 -29.23 18.13 20.94
C ALA A 197 -29.43 19.65 20.99
N ILE A 198 -28.58 20.43 20.29
CA ILE A 198 -28.72 21.89 20.19
C ILE A 198 -30.01 22.26 19.43
N THR A 199 -30.30 21.55 18.33
CA THR A 199 -31.50 21.81 17.53
C THR A 199 -32.77 21.53 18.30
N GLN A 200 -32.82 20.43 19.08
CA GLN A 200 -33.92 20.11 19.99
C GLN A 200 -34.12 21.20 21.05
N SER A 201 -33.03 21.66 21.68
CA SER A 201 -33.07 22.74 22.68
C SER A 201 -33.54 24.05 22.04
N THR A 202 -33.11 24.33 20.80
CA THR A 202 -33.55 25.52 20.04
C THR A 202 -35.05 25.47 19.76
N LEU A 203 -35.57 24.36 19.28
CA LEU A 203 -37.01 24.20 19.06
C LEU A 203 -37.80 24.43 20.32
N LYS A 204 -37.43 23.81 21.46
CA LYS A 204 -38.07 24.01 22.74
C LYS A 204 -38.09 25.50 23.14
N THR A 205 -36.99 26.22 22.98
CA THR A 205 -36.89 27.67 23.29
C THR A 205 -37.83 28.49 22.41
N ARG A 206 -37.94 28.14 21.09
CA ARG A 206 -38.85 28.81 20.19
C ARG A 206 -40.31 28.54 20.53
N GLU A 207 -40.69 27.33 20.92
CA GLU A 207 -42.04 26.97 21.36
C GLU A 207 -42.41 27.73 22.63
N ASP A 208 -41.51 27.81 23.62
CA ASP A 208 -41.73 28.61 24.84
C ASP A 208 -41.86 30.10 24.55
N SER A 209 -41.06 30.65 23.61
CA SER A 209 -41.17 32.05 23.19
C SER A 209 -42.50 32.31 22.47
N LEU A 210 -42.95 31.41 21.59
CA LEU A 210 -44.25 31.52 20.93
C LEU A 210 -45.38 31.49 21.92
N ARG A 211 -45.34 30.60 22.90
CA ARG A 211 -46.36 30.47 23.98
C ARG A 211 -46.42 31.81 24.78
N LEU A 212 -45.26 32.38 25.15
CA LEU A 212 -45.20 33.66 25.87
C LEU A 212 -45.74 34.84 25.01
N THR A 213 -45.40 34.88 23.72
CA THR A 213 -45.85 35.93 22.81
C THR A 213 -47.37 35.87 22.59
N ARG A 214 -47.96 34.68 22.50
CA ARG A 214 -49.42 34.48 22.45
C ARG A 214 -50.09 34.96 23.73
N LEU A 215 -49.55 34.63 24.91
CA LEU A 215 -50.07 35.12 26.20
C LEU A 215 -50.01 36.66 26.31
N ARG A 216 -48.94 37.30 25.79
CA ARG A 216 -48.85 38.76 25.74
C ARG A 216 -49.86 39.36 24.80
N LEU A 217 -50.15 38.74 23.65
CA LEU A 217 -51.17 39.21 22.71
C LEU A 217 -52.55 39.16 23.39
N ASP A 218 -52.88 38.06 24.05
CA ASP A 218 -54.18 37.87 24.78
C ASP A 218 -54.39 38.90 25.86
N ASN A 219 -53.29 39.43 26.44
CA ASN A 219 -53.33 40.51 27.43
C ASN A 219 -53.08 41.91 26.84
N GLY A 220 -53.10 42.07 25.49
CA GLY A 220 -52.95 43.35 24.83
C GLY A 220 -51.53 43.93 24.84
N ALA A 221 -50.50 43.13 25.21
CA ALA A 221 -49.12 43.58 25.39
C ALA A 221 -48.19 43.18 24.20
N SER A 222 -48.75 42.62 23.15
CA SER A 222 -48.00 42.24 21.91
C SER A 222 -48.90 42.40 20.68
N SER A 223 -48.33 42.34 19.48
CA SER A 223 -49.07 42.43 18.22
C SER A 223 -49.29 41.05 17.59
N ALA A 224 -50.33 40.97 16.71
CA ALA A 224 -50.53 39.78 15.90
C ALA A 224 -49.32 39.50 14.97
N LEU A 225 -48.58 40.51 14.55
CA LEU A 225 -47.38 40.39 13.75
C LEU A 225 -46.27 39.65 14.53
N ASP A 226 -46.10 39.98 15.82
CA ASP A 226 -45.09 39.34 16.67
C ASP A 226 -45.39 37.83 16.82
N VAL A 227 -46.69 37.45 16.95
CA VAL A 227 -47.09 36.04 17.01
C VAL A 227 -46.76 35.33 15.70
N ARG A 228 -47.08 35.94 14.52
CA ARG A 228 -46.76 35.35 13.21
C ARG A 228 -45.27 35.17 13.01
N GLN A 229 -44.45 36.11 13.46
CA GLN A 229 -42.98 35.99 13.43
C GLN A 229 -42.50 34.81 14.32
N ALA A 230 -43.03 34.70 15.54
CA ALA A 230 -42.69 33.61 16.45
C ALA A 230 -43.11 32.24 15.89
N GLU A 231 -44.29 32.15 15.24
CA GLU A 231 -44.76 30.93 14.55
C GLU A 231 -43.81 30.55 13.40
N SER A 232 -43.39 31.51 12.58
CA SER A 232 -42.44 31.25 11.50
C SER A 232 -41.08 30.74 12.01
N LEU A 233 -40.54 31.33 13.10
CA LEU A 233 -39.29 30.89 13.71
C LEU A 233 -39.41 29.50 14.31
N THR A 234 -40.55 29.16 14.91
CA THR A 234 -40.81 27.82 15.46
C THR A 234 -40.91 26.79 14.34
N ALA A 235 -41.62 27.09 13.25
CA ALA A 235 -41.73 26.23 12.09
C ALA A 235 -40.36 25.98 11.44
N GLY A 236 -39.50 26.99 11.32
CA GLY A 236 -38.13 26.88 10.84
C GLY A 236 -37.26 25.98 11.73
N ALA A 237 -37.39 26.14 13.05
CA ALA A 237 -36.65 25.27 14.00
C ALA A 237 -37.11 23.77 13.92
N LEU A 238 -38.42 23.55 13.75
CA LEU A 238 -38.97 22.20 13.56
C LEU A 238 -38.46 21.60 12.24
N ALA A 239 -38.43 22.33 11.16
CA ALA A 239 -37.90 21.87 9.87
C ALA A 239 -36.41 21.50 10.00
N ALA A 240 -35.61 22.32 10.70
CA ALA A 240 -34.21 22.04 10.95
C ALA A 240 -34.03 20.74 11.78
N LEU A 241 -34.87 20.50 12.80
CA LEU A 241 -34.84 19.28 13.59
C LEU A 241 -35.16 18.05 12.72
N GLN A 242 -36.18 18.12 11.89
CA GLN A 242 -36.52 17.01 10.98
C GLN A 242 -35.40 16.69 9.99
N GLN A 243 -34.70 17.71 9.51
CA GLN A 243 -33.55 17.52 8.61
C GLN A 243 -32.37 16.83 9.32
N GLN A 244 -32.17 17.06 10.62
CA GLN A 244 -31.10 16.40 11.39
C GLN A 244 -31.45 14.95 11.77
N GLN A 245 -32.71 14.55 11.72
CA GLN A 245 -33.17 13.20 12.04
C GLN A 245 -33.19 12.24 10.83
N LEU A 246 -33.01 12.79 9.61
CA LEU A 246 -32.92 12.01 8.35
C LEU A 246 -31.50 11.51 8.10
#